data_89ea4d25ea3b03876ce266251507a232
#
_entry.id   89ea4d25ea3b03876ce266251507a232
#
_cell.length_a   1.000
_cell.length_b   1.000
_cell.length_c   1.000
_cell.angle_alpha   90.00
_cell.angle_beta   90.00
_cell.angle_gamma   90.00
#
_symmetry.space_group_name_H-M   'P 1'
#
loop_
_entity.id
_entity.type
_entity.pdbx_description
1 polymer ?
#
loop_
_entity_poly.entity_id
_entity_poly.type
_entity_poly.pdbx_seq_one_letter_code
_entity_poly.pdbx_strand_id
1 'polypeptide(L)'
;MVSIINFYVLQNRPSKEGFDIVIGNPPYVEAKKLKYIASTLKEKFSVYSGTADLSIYFNELGLNILADKGIISYITTNKFFNTGYGEKVRRQFSSQCINIILNFEQVEVFEDVLVSSVIFNVSKRNKTPKNMFTYEKFYKLKFQEFKQQFLERQNMFGVYPQDCLDEKEWSFSDMDQLMLKKKIENGHLALKYVEGVKIYRGVTTGYNPAFIISNEQRDKLIAEDRKNSKVIKNMLQGRNIRKWYYNDSDEYLLQTGYDTNIENDYPSIYLHLLQFKENLILRTDKGDKWYNLRACKYYGEFEKSEKIIWGLTADKWAYTLDTRQHYLPSNAYILTSETIPIRFILGLLNSKLLRYYFGFIGVMTAGGAYTLKASTIEALPIAIGTKKQQKEIALKVENILNAKAKNKQIDVSLNEHEID
;
A
#
# COMPACT_ATOMS: atom_id res chain seq x y z
N MET A 1 2.89 4.55 30.49
CA MET A 1 1.83 5.30 31.20
C MET A 1 0.50 4.89 30.59
N VAL A 2 -0.36 4.17 31.33
CA VAL A 2 -1.67 3.74 30.86
C VAL A 2 -2.59 4.94 30.98
N SER A 3 -3.04 5.49 29.84
CA SER A 3 -4.03 6.57 29.86
C SER A 3 -5.32 6.02 30.47
N ILE A 4 -5.75 6.61 31.57
CA ILE A 4 -7.00 6.26 32.23
C ILE A 4 -8.13 6.70 31.31
N ILE A 5 -8.94 5.75 30.82
CA ILE A 5 -10.20 6.06 30.17
C ILE A 5 -11.15 6.52 31.29
N ASN A 6 -11.47 7.80 31.30
CA ASN A 6 -12.46 8.33 32.24
C ASN A 6 -13.86 7.97 31.75
N PHE A 7 -14.53 7.08 32.47
CA PHE A 7 -15.93 6.78 32.27
C PHE A 7 -16.77 7.71 33.15
N TYR A 8 -17.64 8.51 32.53
CA TYR A 8 -18.64 9.27 33.27
C TYR A 8 -19.96 8.52 33.24
N VAL A 9 -20.41 8.07 34.40
CA VAL A 9 -21.73 7.49 34.57
C VAL A 9 -22.68 8.61 35.01
N LEU A 10 -23.66 8.96 34.19
CA LEU A 10 -24.78 9.80 34.60
C LEU A 10 -25.71 8.94 35.45
N GLN A 11 -25.68 9.16 36.79
CA GLN A 11 -26.54 8.47 37.72
C GLN A 11 -28.01 8.81 37.48
N ASN A 12 -28.87 7.80 37.53
CA ASN A 12 -30.34 7.75 37.56
C ASN A 12 -31.02 7.23 36.27
N ARG A 13 -30.64 6.05 35.79
CA ARG A 13 -31.56 5.22 34.99
C ARG A 13 -31.48 3.77 35.44
N PRO A 14 -32.57 3.23 36.05
CA PRO A 14 -32.65 1.80 36.27
C PRO A 14 -32.76 1.07 34.94
N SER A 15 -31.97 -0.01 34.77
CA SER A 15 -32.09 -1.05 33.73
C SER A 15 -31.54 -0.80 32.31
N LYS A 16 -30.49 -0.04 32.10
CA LYS A 16 -29.75 -0.15 30.83
C LYS A 16 -28.41 -0.86 31.02
N GLU A 17 -28.23 -1.97 30.33
CA GLU A 17 -26.91 -2.61 30.20
C GLU A 17 -26.03 -1.75 29.31
N GLY A 18 -25.01 -1.08 29.85
CA GLY A 18 -23.99 -0.30 29.15
C GLY A 18 -24.05 1.21 29.37
N PHE A 19 -23.12 1.92 28.76
CA PHE A 19 -22.93 3.37 28.90
C PHE A 19 -23.68 4.13 27.80
N ASP A 20 -24.29 5.26 28.13
CA ASP A 20 -24.92 6.15 27.12
C ASP A 20 -23.87 6.87 26.28
N ILE A 21 -22.70 7.21 26.86
CA ILE A 21 -21.61 7.92 26.16
C ILE A 21 -20.28 7.30 26.57
N VAL A 22 -19.47 7.01 25.57
CA VAL A 22 -18.06 6.57 25.70
C VAL A 22 -17.17 7.56 24.97
N ILE A 23 -16.34 8.29 25.72
CA ILE A 23 -15.39 9.28 25.17
C ILE A 23 -13.98 8.83 25.53
N GLY A 24 -13.02 8.97 24.59
CA GLY A 24 -11.64 8.61 24.90
C GLY A 24 -10.62 9.03 23.85
N ASN A 25 -9.37 8.90 24.28
CA ASN A 25 -8.19 8.96 23.43
C ASN A 25 -7.44 7.62 23.56
N PRO A 26 -7.79 6.62 22.76
CA PRO A 26 -7.15 5.32 22.80
C PRO A 26 -5.64 5.42 22.56
N PRO A 27 -4.82 4.61 23.27
CA PRO A 27 -3.37 4.66 23.13
C PRO A 27 -2.92 4.16 21.74
N TYR A 28 -1.96 4.88 21.12
CA TYR A 28 -1.39 4.58 19.81
C TYR A 28 -0.17 3.66 19.96
N VAL A 29 -0.38 2.38 20.25
CA VAL A 29 0.68 1.39 20.42
C VAL A 29 0.77 0.49 19.19
N GLU A 30 1.91 0.50 18.54
CA GLU A 30 2.14 -0.28 17.32
C GLU A 30 2.05 -1.80 17.56
N ALA A 31 1.59 -2.54 16.56
CA ALA A 31 1.44 -3.99 16.59
C ALA A 31 2.69 -4.75 17.08
N LYS A 32 3.89 -4.27 16.74
CA LYS A 32 5.16 -4.89 17.17
C LYS A 32 5.28 -4.97 18.70
N LYS A 33 4.77 -3.97 19.41
CA LYS A 33 4.78 -3.90 20.88
C LYS A 33 3.67 -4.71 21.55
N LEU A 34 2.72 -5.23 20.77
CA LEU A 34 1.58 -6.00 21.26
C LEU A 34 1.76 -7.52 21.13
N LYS A 35 2.90 -7.99 20.64
CA LYS A 35 3.16 -9.42 20.37
C LYS A 35 2.96 -10.30 21.62
N TYR A 36 3.29 -9.79 22.79
CA TYR A 36 3.19 -10.53 24.06
C TYR A 36 1.74 -10.77 24.53
N ILE A 37 0.77 -9.99 24.02
CA ILE A 37 -0.67 -10.16 24.31
C ILE A 37 -1.48 -10.58 23.07
N ALA A 38 -0.81 -10.94 21.96
CA ALA A 38 -1.48 -11.22 20.69
C ALA A 38 -2.51 -12.35 20.77
N SER A 39 -2.23 -13.40 21.55
CA SER A 39 -3.18 -14.50 21.78
C SER A 39 -4.46 -14.02 22.48
N THR A 40 -4.33 -13.22 23.54
CA THR A 40 -5.46 -12.63 24.26
C THR A 40 -6.28 -11.68 23.38
N LEU A 41 -5.60 -10.86 22.56
CA LEU A 41 -6.29 -9.97 21.63
C LEU A 41 -7.06 -10.76 20.57
N LYS A 42 -6.50 -11.84 20.05
CA LYS A 42 -7.14 -12.72 19.07
C LYS A 42 -8.37 -13.42 19.64
N GLU A 43 -8.32 -13.80 20.90
CA GLU A 43 -9.43 -14.45 21.59
C GLU A 43 -10.59 -13.49 21.89
N LYS A 44 -10.26 -12.25 22.33
CA LYS A 44 -11.25 -11.30 22.85
C LYS A 44 -11.86 -10.36 21.81
N PHE A 45 -11.19 -10.11 20.67
CA PHE A 45 -11.61 -9.10 19.72
C PHE A 45 -11.84 -9.66 18.32
N SER A 46 -13.01 -9.42 17.77
CA SER A 46 -13.37 -9.82 16.40
C SER A 46 -12.58 -9.05 15.34
N VAL A 47 -12.18 -7.81 15.65
CA VAL A 47 -11.35 -6.95 14.79
C VAL A 47 -9.88 -7.34 14.76
N TYR A 48 -9.47 -8.39 15.49
CA TYR A 48 -8.07 -8.78 15.57
C TYR A 48 -7.37 -8.87 14.21
N SER A 49 -6.20 -8.26 14.15
CA SER A 49 -5.20 -8.42 13.09
C SER A 49 -3.80 -8.30 13.68
N GLY A 50 -2.88 -9.17 13.24
CA GLY A 50 -1.49 -9.15 13.72
C GLY A 50 -0.69 -7.90 13.35
N THR A 51 -1.24 -7.03 12.52
CA THR A 51 -0.64 -5.75 12.08
C THR A 51 -1.38 -4.52 12.62
N ALA A 52 -2.47 -4.72 13.38
CA ALA A 52 -3.28 -3.64 13.95
C ALA A 52 -2.60 -3.01 15.16
N ASP A 53 -2.67 -1.69 15.27
CA ASP A 53 -2.30 -0.98 16.48
C ASP A 53 -3.38 -1.12 17.59
N LEU A 54 -3.04 -0.72 18.80
CA LEU A 54 -3.92 -0.93 19.97
C LEU A 54 -5.25 -0.18 19.85
N SER A 55 -5.29 0.95 19.17
CA SER A 55 -6.50 1.78 19.04
C SER A 55 -7.66 1.04 18.34
N ILE A 56 -7.35 0.09 17.47
CA ILE A 56 -8.33 -0.74 16.76
C ILE A 56 -9.18 -1.56 17.72
N TYR A 57 -8.57 -2.14 18.73
CA TYR A 57 -9.27 -2.93 19.75
C TYR A 57 -10.13 -2.06 20.66
N PHE A 58 -9.71 -0.82 20.92
CA PHE A 58 -10.51 0.15 21.67
C PHE A 58 -11.77 0.57 20.92
N ASN A 59 -11.75 0.61 19.59
CA ASN A 59 -12.96 0.90 18.80
C ASN A 59 -14.04 -0.16 19.03
N GLU A 60 -13.68 -1.45 18.96
CA GLU A 60 -14.61 -2.54 19.26
C GLU A 60 -15.04 -2.54 20.74
N LEU A 61 -14.08 -2.36 21.66
CA LEU A 61 -14.37 -2.29 23.08
C LEU A 61 -15.38 -1.18 23.38
N GLY A 62 -15.17 0.02 22.83
CA GLY A 62 -16.06 1.16 23.01
C GLY A 62 -17.49 0.86 22.54
N LEU A 63 -17.66 0.23 21.37
CA LEU A 63 -18.97 -0.18 20.88
C LEU A 63 -19.61 -1.26 21.77
N ASN A 64 -18.82 -2.20 22.29
CA ASN A 64 -19.32 -3.31 23.10
C ASN A 64 -19.87 -2.83 24.44
N ILE A 65 -19.23 -1.84 25.08
CA ILE A 65 -19.67 -1.31 26.40
C ILE A 65 -20.77 -0.26 26.30
N LEU A 66 -21.13 0.21 25.08
CA LEU A 66 -22.25 1.12 24.88
C LEU A 66 -23.59 0.43 25.10
N ALA A 67 -24.53 1.13 25.76
CA ALA A 67 -25.95 0.81 25.72
C ALA A 67 -26.52 1.00 24.29
N ASP A 68 -27.66 0.42 24.01
CA ASP A 68 -28.41 0.69 22.78
C ASP A 68 -28.68 2.19 22.62
N LYS A 69 -28.41 2.72 21.41
CA LYS A 69 -28.47 4.14 21.10
C LYS A 69 -27.41 5.01 21.79
N GLY A 70 -26.49 4.40 22.54
CA GLY A 70 -25.33 5.10 23.11
C GLY A 70 -24.39 5.62 22.03
N ILE A 71 -23.52 6.54 22.41
CA ILE A 71 -22.61 7.24 21.49
C ILE A 71 -21.16 7.00 21.92
N ILE A 72 -20.34 6.55 20.96
CA ILE A 72 -18.88 6.55 21.10
C ILE A 72 -18.30 7.76 20.41
N SER A 73 -17.36 8.46 21.07
CA SER A 73 -16.58 9.55 20.47
C SER A 73 -15.12 9.43 20.86
N TYR A 74 -14.27 9.10 19.90
CA TYR A 74 -12.85 8.93 20.13
C TYR A 74 -12.04 9.89 19.25
N ILE A 75 -10.91 10.36 19.80
CA ILE A 75 -9.80 10.85 19.01
C ILE A 75 -8.81 9.69 18.86
N THR A 76 -8.51 9.30 17.63
CA THR A 76 -7.65 8.14 17.34
C THR A 76 -6.89 8.34 16.04
N THR A 77 -6.11 7.35 15.59
CA THR A 77 -5.42 7.39 14.29
C THR A 77 -6.41 7.15 13.14
N ASN A 78 -6.23 7.87 12.02
CA ASN A 78 -7.04 7.65 10.82
C ASN A 78 -6.56 6.45 9.98
N LYS A 79 -5.54 5.71 10.44
CA LYS A 79 -4.97 4.56 9.71
C LYS A 79 -6.00 3.50 9.36
N PHE A 80 -7.04 3.31 10.18
CA PHE A 80 -8.09 2.34 9.88
C PHE A 80 -8.92 2.70 8.64
N PHE A 81 -8.86 3.93 8.14
CA PHE A 81 -9.55 4.31 6.90
C PHE A 81 -9.02 3.53 5.69
N ASN A 82 -7.68 3.35 5.59
CA ASN A 82 -7.00 2.92 4.36
C ASN A 82 -6.13 1.67 4.53
N THR A 83 -6.19 1.00 5.69
CA THR A 83 -5.38 -0.20 5.94
C THR A 83 -6.23 -1.47 5.89
N GLY A 84 -5.60 -2.58 5.49
CA GLY A 84 -6.26 -3.88 5.49
C GLY A 84 -6.75 -4.31 6.87
N TYR A 85 -5.98 -4.01 7.93
CA TYR A 85 -6.41 -4.33 9.30
C TYR A 85 -7.61 -3.48 9.79
N GLY A 86 -7.87 -2.35 9.13
CA GLY A 86 -9.03 -1.49 9.42
C GLY A 86 -10.36 -2.01 8.87
N GLU A 87 -10.35 -2.98 7.94
CA GLU A 87 -11.57 -3.48 7.28
C GLU A 87 -12.67 -3.87 8.26
N LYS A 88 -12.33 -4.63 9.30
CA LYS A 88 -13.32 -5.10 10.27
C LYS A 88 -13.91 -3.95 11.11
N VAL A 89 -13.11 -2.93 11.44
CA VAL A 89 -13.61 -1.73 12.12
C VAL A 89 -14.51 -0.92 11.20
N ARG A 90 -14.13 -0.74 9.95
CA ARG A 90 -14.99 -0.07 8.95
C ARG A 90 -16.31 -0.79 8.78
N ARG A 91 -16.32 -2.14 8.71
CA ARG A 91 -17.54 -2.95 8.66
C ARG A 91 -18.42 -2.73 9.90
N GLN A 92 -17.84 -2.72 11.11
CA GLN A 92 -18.59 -2.43 12.32
C GLN A 92 -19.18 -1.02 12.32
N PHE A 93 -18.39 0.01 12.01
CA PHE A 93 -18.86 1.39 12.02
C PHE A 93 -19.86 1.67 10.90
N SER A 94 -19.65 1.12 9.69
CA SER A 94 -20.58 1.30 8.56
C SER A 94 -21.95 0.65 8.79
N SER A 95 -22.06 -0.32 9.68
CA SER A 95 -23.35 -0.89 10.11
C SER A 95 -24.10 -0.04 11.13
N GLN A 96 -23.39 0.82 11.85
CA GLN A 96 -23.95 1.74 12.85
C GLN A 96 -24.24 3.10 12.24
N CYS A 97 -24.86 4.03 13.00
CA CYS A 97 -25.03 5.41 12.57
C CYS A 97 -23.78 6.24 12.87
N ILE A 98 -23.04 6.59 11.85
CA ILE A 98 -21.94 7.56 11.94
C ILE A 98 -22.59 8.95 11.96
N ASN A 99 -22.23 9.77 12.96
CA ASN A 99 -22.75 11.13 13.09
C ASN A 99 -21.75 12.16 12.54
N ILE A 100 -20.46 12.03 12.90
CA ILE A 100 -19.43 13.00 12.50
C ILE A 100 -18.07 12.32 12.40
N ILE A 101 -17.27 12.75 11.44
CA ILE A 101 -15.86 12.41 11.28
C ILE A 101 -15.07 13.70 10.99
N LEU A 102 -14.13 14.05 11.87
CA LEU A 102 -13.23 15.19 11.73
C LEU A 102 -11.80 14.65 11.51
N ASN A 103 -11.23 14.92 10.34
CA ASN A 103 -9.93 14.39 9.95
C ASN A 103 -8.82 15.44 10.10
N PHE A 104 -7.87 15.16 10.97
CA PHE A 104 -6.72 16.01 11.28
C PHE A 104 -5.42 15.47 10.68
N GLU A 105 -5.49 14.76 9.57
CA GLU A 105 -4.34 14.10 8.94
C GLU A 105 -3.13 15.03 8.72
N GLN A 106 -3.38 16.33 8.54
CA GLN A 106 -2.36 17.33 8.26
C GLN A 106 -2.20 18.38 9.38
N VAL A 107 -2.78 18.11 10.54
CA VAL A 107 -2.73 19.00 11.71
C VAL A 107 -1.94 18.33 12.82
N GLU A 108 -0.97 19.03 13.39
CA GLU A 108 -0.26 18.58 14.60
C GLU A 108 -1.16 18.78 15.83
N VAL A 109 -1.92 17.74 16.15
CA VAL A 109 -2.85 17.75 17.30
C VAL A 109 -2.10 17.54 18.62
N PHE A 110 -0.96 16.86 18.60
CA PHE A 110 -0.13 16.52 19.76
C PHE A 110 1.29 17.04 19.56
N GLU A 111 1.86 17.68 20.58
CA GLU A 111 3.19 18.33 20.51
C GLU A 111 4.34 17.38 20.24
N ASP A 112 4.26 16.13 20.72
CA ASP A 112 5.39 15.17 20.68
C ASP A 112 5.19 13.99 19.73
N VAL A 113 4.08 13.93 18.99
CA VAL A 113 3.73 12.73 18.19
C VAL A 113 3.14 13.12 16.85
N LEU A 114 3.87 12.85 15.78
CA LEU A 114 3.38 12.97 14.39
C LEU A 114 2.42 11.80 14.06
N VAL A 115 1.17 11.92 14.48
CA VAL A 115 0.11 10.94 14.17
C VAL A 115 -1.01 11.63 13.42
N SER A 116 -1.38 11.08 12.27
CA SER A 116 -2.59 11.49 11.56
C SER A 116 -3.81 11.11 12.38
N SER A 117 -4.40 12.09 13.06
CA SER A 117 -5.50 11.89 13.99
C SER A 117 -6.86 12.07 13.33
N VAL A 118 -7.87 11.41 13.88
CA VAL A 118 -9.29 11.60 13.52
C VAL A 118 -10.15 11.62 14.79
N ILE A 119 -11.14 12.50 14.82
CA ILE A 119 -12.25 12.39 15.78
C ILE A 119 -13.42 11.78 15.02
N PHE A 120 -14.00 10.74 15.58
CA PHE A 120 -15.26 10.19 15.09
C PHE A 120 -16.29 10.15 16.22
N ASN A 121 -17.55 10.23 15.81
CA ASN A 121 -18.69 10.07 16.69
C ASN A 121 -19.69 9.11 16.01
N VAL A 122 -19.99 7.98 16.68
CA VAL A 122 -20.84 6.91 16.16
C VAL A 122 -21.88 6.55 17.20
N SER A 123 -23.14 6.48 16.80
CA SER A 123 -24.24 6.00 17.64
C SER A 123 -24.44 4.49 17.42
N LYS A 124 -24.55 3.73 18.51
CA LYS A 124 -24.85 2.28 18.49
C LYS A 124 -26.32 2.05 18.13
N ARG A 125 -26.61 2.25 16.85
CA ARG A 125 -27.91 1.95 16.24
C ARG A 125 -27.69 1.58 14.79
N ASN A 126 -28.52 0.69 14.25
CA ASN A 126 -28.41 0.30 12.86
C ASN A 126 -28.61 1.52 11.93
N LYS A 127 -27.75 1.65 10.94
CA LYS A 127 -27.90 2.68 9.91
C LYS A 127 -29.18 2.47 9.11
N THR A 128 -29.76 3.54 8.64
CA THR A 128 -30.84 3.53 7.66
C THR A 128 -30.35 4.02 6.30
N PRO A 129 -31.02 3.69 5.17
CA PRO A 129 -30.59 4.17 3.84
C PRO A 129 -30.51 5.68 3.67
N LYS A 130 -31.16 6.44 4.58
CA LYS A 130 -31.13 7.93 4.56
C LYS A 130 -30.15 8.52 5.59
N ASN A 131 -29.32 7.69 6.22
CA ASN A 131 -28.40 8.21 7.21
C ASN A 131 -27.33 9.10 6.56
N MET A 132 -27.21 10.32 7.09
CA MET A 132 -26.21 11.29 6.70
C MET A 132 -25.20 11.45 7.83
N PHE A 133 -23.95 11.74 7.50
CA PHE A 133 -22.92 12.08 8.47
C PHE A 133 -22.17 13.35 8.07
N THR A 134 -21.65 14.04 9.05
CA THR A 134 -20.80 15.23 8.83
C THR A 134 -19.35 14.83 8.69
N TYR A 135 -18.66 15.35 7.69
CA TYR A 135 -17.23 15.17 7.50
C TYR A 135 -16.54 16.51 7.24
N GLU A 136 -15.39 16.70 7.90
CA GLU A 136 -14.50 17.83 7.59
C GLU A 136 -13.04 17.38 7.68
N LYS A 137 -12.19 17.86 6.77
CA LYS A 137 -10.74 17.67 6.78
C LYS A 137 -10.06 19.01 7.05
N PHE A 138 -9.22 19.04 8.06
CA PHE A 138 -8.46 20.22 8.44
C PHE A 138 -7.05 20.15 7.84
N TYR A 139 -6.59 21.30 7.33
CA TYR A 139 -5.30 21.41 6.64
C TYR A 139 -4.38 22.39 7.39
N LYS A 140 -3.12 21.96 7.65
CA LYS A 140 -1.98 22.79 8.07
C LYS A 140 -2.29 23.89 9.11
N LEU A 141 -3.10 23.59 10.10
CA LEU A 141 -3.46 24.52 11.16
C LEU A 141 -2.69 24.21 12.45
N LYS A 142 -2.24 25.24 13.14
CA LYS A 142 -1.87 25.10 14.54
C LYS A 142 -3.14 24.89 15.38
N PHE A 143 -3.04 24.11 16.45
CA PHE A 143 -4.20 23.76 17.30
C PHE A 143 -4.99 24.98 17.82
N GLN A 144 -4.30 26.08 18.08
CA GLN A 144 -4.93 27.35 18.51
C GLN A 144 -5.82 27.97 17.43
N GLU A 145 -5.42 27.87 16.15
CA GLU A 145 -6.19 28.35 15.01
C GLU A 145 -7.38 27.43 14.72
N PHE A 146 -7.24 26.13 15.03
CA PHE A 146 -8.29 25.13 14.87
C PHE A 146 -9.56 25.49 15.65
N LYS A 147 -9.43 25.88 16.95
CA LYS A 147 -10.59 26.19 17.80
C LYS A 147 -11.44 27.31 17.19
N GLN A 148 -10.80 28.36 16.71
CA GLN A 148 -11.50 29.46 16.08
C GLN A 148 -12.18 29.04 14.77
N GLN A 149 -11.46 28.39 13.87
CA GLN A 149 -12.02 27.89 12.60
C GLN A 149 -13.13 26.87 12.81
N PHE A 150 -13.01 25.99 13.80
CA PHE A 150 -14.06 25.03 14.12
C PHE A 150 -15.36 25.73 14.50
N LEU A 151 -15.30 26.73 15.40
CA LEU A 151 -16.48 27.49 15.83
C LEU A 151 -17.11 28.33 14.71
N GLU A 152 -16.28 28.88 13.85
CA GLU A 152 -16.76 29.72 12.73
C GLU A 152 -17.34 28.88 11.57
N ARG A 153 -16.81 27.68 11.33
CA ARG A 153 -17.14 26.86 10.16
C ARG A 153 -17.98 25.63 10.45
N GLN A 154 -18.33 25.31 11.69
CA GLN A 154 -19.04 24.07 12.03
C GLN A 154 -20.37 23.88 11.25
N ASN A 155 -21.03 24.97 10.86
CA ASN A 155 -22.25 24.94 10.06
C ASN A 155 -21.98 24.79 8.55
N MET A 156 -20.72 24.81 8.13
CA MET A 156 -20.27 24.69 6.73
C MET A 156 -19.61 23.35 6.42
N PHE A 157 -19.54 22.44 7.41
CA PHE A 157 -18.95 21.11 7.20
C PHE A 157 -19.76 20.32 6.19
N GLY A 158 -19.06 19.54 5.38
CA GLY A 158 -19.70 18.67 4.39
C GLY A 158 -20.60 17.62 5.03
N VAL A 159 -21.78 17.41 4.47
CA VAL A 159 -22.74 16.39 4.90
C VAL A 159 -22.89 15.37 3.78
N TYR A 160 -22.66 14.10 4.10
CA TYR A 160 -22.56 13.02 3.13
C TYR A 160 -23.50 11.86 3.45
N PRO A 161 -24.03 11.15 2.44
CA PRO A 161 -24.80 9.93 2.69
C PRO A 161 -23.88 8.84 3.19
N GLN A 162 -24.25 8.20 4.28
CA GLN A 162 -23.45 7.16 4.89
C GLN A 162 -23.34 5.89 4.01
N ASP A 163 -24.22 5.71 3.05
CA ASP A 163 -24.16 4.58 2.12
C ASP A 163 -22.91 4.59 1.21
N CYS A 164 -22.14 5.69 1.20
CA CYS A 164 -20.84 5.72 0.56
C CYS A 164 -19.74 5.03 1.39
N LEU A 165 -20.00 4.69 2.66
CA LEU A 165 -19.07 4.02 3.57
C LEU A 165 -19.48 2.56 3.76
N ASP A 166 -18.62 1.64 3.40
CA ASP A 166 -18.74 0.19 3.60
C ASP A 166 -17.48 -0.36 4.30
N GLU A 167 -17.21 -1.64 4.21
CA GLU A 167 -15.98 -2.25 4.74
C GLU A 167 -14.72 -1.94 3.92
N LYS A 168 -14.87 -1.43 2.70
CA LYS A 168 -13.74 -1.02 1.87
C LYS A 168 -13.07 0.24 2.43
N GLU A 169 -11.98 0.63 1.82
CA GLU A 169 -11.25 1.82 2.23
C GLU A 169 -12.11 3.09 2.17
N TRP A 170 -12.07 3.88 3.25
CA TRP A 170 -12.78 5.15 3.33
C TRP A 170 -11.92 6.27 2.79
N SER A 171 -12.34 6.83 1.66
CA SER A 171 -11.77 8.04 1.10
C SER A 171 -12.79 9.17 1.19
N PHE A 172 -12.42 10.21 1.90
CA PHE A 172 -13.27 11.39 2.11
C PHE A 172 -12.84 12.50 1.17
N SER A 173 -13.51 12.60 0.06
CA SER A 173 -13.45 13.68 -0.91
C SER A 173 -14.81 14.36 -0.98
N ASP A 174 -14.91 15.47 -1.71
CA ASP A 174 -16.21 16.07 -1.95
C ASP A 174 -17.19 15.10 -2.65
N MET A 175 -18.48 15.42 -2.64
CA MET A 175 -19.51 14.54 -3.15
C MET A 175 -19.30 14.22 -4.64
N ASP A 176 -18.85 15.18 -5.44
CA ASP A 176 -18.61 14.98 -6.86
C ASP A 176 -17.47 13.99 -7.09
N GLN A 177 -16.41 14.08 -6.29
CA GLN A 177 -15.31 13.13 -6.32
C GLN A 177 -15.74 11.73 -5.86
N LEU A 178 -16.57 11.61 -4.82
CA LEU A 178 -17.12 10.32 -4.39
C LEU A 178 -18.01 9.69 -5.48
N MET A 179 -18.84 10.49 -6.14
CA MET A 179 -19.66 10.04 -7.27
C MET A 179 -18.78 9.60 -8.44
N LEU A 180 -17.72 10.35 -8.75
CA LEU A 180 -16.75 9.98 -9.77
C LEU A 180 -16.02 8.68 -9.41
N LYS A 181 -15.57 8.54 -8.16
CA LYS A 181 -14.95 7.29 -7.67
C LYS A 181 -15.89 6.09 -7.90
N LYS A 182 -17.15 6.19 -7.48
CA LYS A 182 -18.15 5.14 -7.70
C LYS A 182 -18.36 4.84 -9.17
N LYS A 183 -18.39 5.85 -10.04
CA LYS A 183 -18.50 5.68 -11.49
C LYS A 183 -17.32 4.91 -12.07
N ILE A 184 -16.10 5.21 -11.60
CA ILE A 184 -14.87 4.49 -12.02
C ILE A 184 -14.89 3.04 -11.55
N GLU A 185 -15.43 2.76 -10.35
CA GLU A 185 -15.51 1.39 -9.81
C GLU A 185 -16.61 0.56 -10.46
N ASN A 186 -17.69 1.21 -10.89
CA ASN A 186 -18.90 0.52 -11.37
C ASN A 186 -18.65 -0.26 -12.67
N GLY A 187 -18.86 -1.57 -12.62
CA GLY A 187 -18.67 -2.46 -13.77
C GLY A 187 -17.21 -2.81 -14.08
N HIS A 188 -16.24 -2.42 -13.24
CA HIS A 188 -14.83 -2.73 -13.43
C HIS A 188 -14.32 -3.67 -12.33
N LEU A 189 -13.43 -4.59 -12.72
CA LEU A 189 -12.77 -5.50 -11.79
C LEU A 189 -11.53 -4.85 -11.19
N ALA A 190 -11.28 -5.07 -9.90
CA ALA A 190 -9.96 -4.76 -9.36
C ALA A 190 -8.89 -5.64 -10.04
N LEU A 191 -7.71 -5.08 -10.29
CA LEU A 191 -6.62 -5.74 -11.03
C LEU A 191 -6.30 -7.14 -10.51
N LYS A 192 -6.38 -7.37 -9.19
CA LYS A 192 -6.17 -8.68 -8.56
C LYS A 192 -7.16 -9.77 -8.98
N TYR A 193 -8.31 -9.39 -9.52
CA TYR A 193 -9.34 -10.32 -10.00
C TYR A 193 -9.28 -10.51 -11.52
N VAL A 194 -8.36 -9.86 -12.20
CA VAL A 194 -8.13 -10.07 -13.63
C VAL A 194 -7.36 -11.37 -13.80
N GLU A 195 -8.00 -12.34 -14.42
CA GLU A 195 -7.41 -13.66 -14.64
C GLU A 195 -6.06 -13.59 -15.36
N GLY A 196 -5.11 -14.41 -14.93
CA GLY A 196 -3.77 -14.47 -15.51
C GLY A 196 -2.85 -13.28 -15.22
N VAL A 197 -3.32 -12.26 -14.47
CA VAL A 197 -2.50 -11.14 -14.03
C VAL A 197 -1.99 -11.41 -12.61
N LYS A 198 -0.68 -11.26 -12.41
CA LYS A 198 -0.03 -11.50 -11.11
C LYS A 198 1.01 -10.43 -10.82
N ILE A 199 1.08 -10.02 -9.56
CA ILE A 199 2.07 -9.07 -9.06
C ILE A 199 3.01 -9.79 -8.10
N TYR A 200 4.31 -9.54 -8.26
CA TYR A 200 5.33 -10.11 -7.40
C TYR A 200 6.26 -9.02 -6.89
N ARG A 201 6.73 -9.22 -5.67
CA ARG A 201 7.73 -8.35 -5.05
C ARG A 201 9.12 -8.72 -5.51
N GLY A 202 10.02 -7.75 -5.61
CA GLY A 202 11.43 -7.98 -5.91
C GLY A 202 12.15 -8.82 -4.84
N VAL A 203 13.36 -9.24 -5.17
CA VAL A 203 14.16 -10.17 -4.37
C VAL A 203 14.62 -9.53 -3.07
N THR A 204 14.50 -10.27 -1.96
CA THR A 204 15.02 -9.88 -0.65
C THR A 204 16.36 -10.57 -0.42
N THR A 205 17.44 -9.81 -0.32
CA THR A 205 18.79 -10.34 -0.07
C THR A 205 19.08 -10.51 1.42
N GLY A 206 18.43 -9.71 2.26
CA GLY A 206 18.75 -9.61 3.68
C GLY A 206 20.09 -8.92 3.98
N TYR A 207 21.01 -8.84 3.00
CA TYR A 207 22.28 -8.12 3.08
C TYR A 207 22.82 -7.77 1.69
N ASN A 208 22.44 -6.63 1.17
CA ASN A 208 22.76 -6.19 -0.19
C ASN A 208 24.25 -6.22 -0.55
N PRO A 209 25.19 -5.80 0.34
CA PRO A 209 26.62 -5.76 -0.02
C PRO A 209 27.22 -7.09 -0.47
N ALA A 210 26.65 -8.22 -0.04
CA ALA A 210 27.13 -9.54 -0.45
C ALA A 210 26.53 -10.02 -1.77
N PHE A 211 25.30 -9.62 -2.11
CA PHE A 211 24.56 -10.18 -3.23
C PHE A 211 24.38 -9.24 -4.42
N ILE A 212 24.55 -7.93 -4.19
CA ILE A 212 24.49 -6.94 -5.27
C ILE A 212 25.92 -6.52 -5.59
N ILE A 213 26.36 -6.84 -6.80
CA ILE A 213 27.73 -6.61 -7.27
C ILE A 213 27.76 -5.58 -8.41
N SER A 214 28.89 -4.90 -8.55
CA SER A 214 29.14 -3.95 -9.63
C SER A 214 29.46 -4.65 -10.95
N ASN A 215 29.48 -3.88 -12.03
CA ASN A 215 29.93 -4.35 -13.36
C ASN A 215 31.35 -4.92 -13.31
N GLU A 216 32.25 -4.24 -12.62
CA GLU A 216 33.65 -4.68 -12.46
C GLU A 216 33.75 -6.03 -11.74
N GLN A 217 33.00 -6.19 -10.62
CA GLN A 217 32.96 -7.45 -9.88
C GLN A 217 32.37 -8.58 -10.72
N ARG A 218 31.30 -8.31 -11.49
CA ARG A 218 30.72 -9.26 -12.43
C ARG A 218 31.74 -9.74 -13.44
N ASP A 219 32.45 -8.80 -14.10
CA ASP A 219 33.41 -9.13 -15.14
C ASP A 219 34.56 -9.97 -14.60
N LYS A 220 35.05 -9.64 -13.41
CA LYS A 220 36.04 -10.44 -12.69
C LYS A 220 35.55 -11.86 -12.43
N LEU A 221 34.36 -12.03 -11.84
CA LEU A 221 33.80 -13.35 -11.54
C LEU A 221 33.56 -14.19 -12.81
N ILE A 222 33.11 -13.57 -13.91
CA ILE A 222 32.90 -14.27 -15.18
C ILE A 222 34.25 -14.65 -15.83
N ALA A 223 35.29 -13.83 -15.69
CA ALA A 223 36.62 -14.16 -16.17
C ALA A 223 37.27 -15.32 -15.39
N GLU A 224 36.99 -15.44 -14.10
CA GLU A 224 37.45 -16.58 -13.28
C GLU A 224 36.75 -17.89 -13.67
N ASP A 225 35.44 -17.89 -13.90
CA ASP A 225 34.68 -19.03 -14.44
C ASP A 225 33.44 -18.53 -15.20
N ARG A 226 33.35 -18.84 -16.50
CA ARG A 226 32.20 -18.49 -17.35
C ARG A 226 30.88 -19.07 -16.86
N LYS A 227 30.86 -20.15 -16.06
CA LYS A 227 29.65 -20.69 -15.46
C LYS A 227 28.95 -19.71 -14.53
N ASN A 228 29.71 -18.78 -13.93
CA ASN A 228 29.19 -17.77 -13.02
C ASN A 228 28.10 -16.90 -13.66
N SER A 229 28.15 -16.72 -14.98
CA SER A 229 27.10 -15.99 -15.72
C SER A 229 25.69 -16.55 -15.55
N LYS A 230 25.54 -17.85 -15.20
CA LYS A 230 24.23 -18.47 -14.99
C LYS A 230 23.52 -17.94 -13.73
N VAL A 231 24.29 -17.59 -12.71
CA VAL A 231 23.76 -17.12 -11.42
C VAL A 231 23.98 -15.62 -11.19
N ILE A 232 24.61 -14.92 -12.12
CA ILE A 232 24.72 -13.46 -12.12
C ILE A 232 23.62 -12.88 -12.99
N LYS A 233 22.67 -12.18 -12.40
CA LYS A 233 21.48 -11.64 -13.06
C LYS A 233 21.52 -10.13 -13.12
N ASN A 234 21.07 -9.55 -14.24
CA ASN A 234 20.92 -8.10 -14.36
C ASN A 234 19.98 -7.57 -13.26
N MET A 235 20.37 -6.51 -12.57
CA MET A 235 19.59 -5.91 -11.50
C MET A 235 19.21 -4.48 -11.86
N LEU A 236 17.96 -4.11 -11.62
CA LEU A 236 17.47 -2.75 -11.83
C LEU A 236 16.86 -2.21 -10.54
N GLN A 237 17.33 -1.07 -10.07
CA GLN A 237 16.80 -0.41 -8.88
C GLN A 237 15.51 0.36 -9.17
N GLY A 238 14.59 0.43 -8.20
CA GLY A 238 13.36 1.20 -8.33
C GLY A 238 13.58 2.67 -8.72
N ARG A 239 14.70 3.27 -8.24
CA ARG A 239 15.10 4.64 -8.59
C ARG A 239 15.45 4.85 -10.07
N ASN A 240 15.71 3.79 -10.83
CA ASN A 240 16.02 3.85 -12.25
C ASN A 240 14.76 3.83 -13.13
N ILE A 241 13.61 3.44 -12.57
CA ILE A 241 12.36 3.28 -13.30
C ILE A 241 11.71 4.65 -13.53
N ARG A 242 11.25 4.87 -14.76
CA ARG A 242 10.55 6.07 -15.22
C ARG A 242 9.28 5.67 -15.97
N LYS A 243 8.39 6.60 -16.19
CA LYS A 243 7.21 6.38 -17.02
C LYS A 243 7.67 6.06 -18.46
N TRP A 244 7.31 4.88 -18.95
CA TRP A 244 7.62 4.33 -20.26
C TRP A 244 9.07 3.91 -20.53
N TYR A 245 10.04 4.14 -19.64
CA TYR A 245 11.43 3.73 -19.82
C TYR A 245 12.12 3.50 -18.48
N TYR A 246 13.31 2.97 -18.51
CA TYR A 246 14.22 2.93 -17.36
C TYR A 246 15.62 3.36 -17.77
N ASN A 247 16.40 3.81 -16.81
CA ASN A 247 17.83 4.01 -16.96
C ASN A 247 18.53 2.70 -16.61
N ASP A 248 19.55 2.34 -17.41
CA ASP A 248 20.34 1.16 -17.12
C ASP A 248 21.00 1.26 -15.73
N SER A 249 21.29 0.12 -15.14
CA SER A 249 21.99 -0.03 -13.87
C SER A 249 23.21 -0.90 -14.10
N ASP A 250 24.34 -0.53 -13.50
CA ASP A 250 25.56 -1.33 -13.48
C ASP A 250 25.62 -2.27 -12.27
N GLU A 251 24.45 -2.72 -11.82
CA GLU A 251 24.29 -3.60 -10.66
C GLU A 251 23.79 -4.99 -11.11
N TYR A 252 24.29 -6.02 -10.46
CA TYR A 252 23.95 -7.41 -10.74
C TYR A 252 23.63 -8.14 -9.45
N LEU A 253 22.69 -9.08 -9.51
CA LEU A 253 22.31 -9.94 -8.41
C LEU A 253 23.04 -11.28 -8.51
N LEU A 254 23.68 -11.71 -7.42
CA LEU A 254 24.10 -13.09 -7.26
C LEU A 254 22.90 -13.93 -6.82
N GLN A 255 22.29 -14.66 -7.74
CA GLN A 255 21.12 -15.51 -7.50
C GLN A 255 21.56 -16.84 -6.87
N THR A 256 21.68 -16.87 -5.56
CA THR A 256 22.06 -18.06 -4.79
C THR A 256 20.80 -18.72 -4.20
N GLY A 257 19.95 -19.26 -5.08
CA GLY A 257 18.71 -19.96 -4.69
C GLY A 257 18.97 -21.28 -3.97
N TYR A 258 17.91 -21.91 -3.51
CA TYR A 258 17.96 -23.23 -2.82
C TYR A 258 18.45 -24.36 -3.73
N ASP A 259 18.18 -24.25 -5.04
CA ASP A 259 18.49 -25.26 -6.03
C ASP A 259 19.95 -25.19 -6.50
N THR A 260 20.73 -24.23 -6.00
CA THR A 260 22.08 -23.96 -6.47
C THR A 260 23.09 -24.30 -5.38
N ASN A 261 23.96 -25.26 -5.64
CA ASN A 261 25.08 -25.57 -4.76
C ASN A 261 26.27 -24.66 -5.05
N ILE A 262 26.21 -23.43 -4.51
CA ILE A 262 27.20 -22.39 -4.76
C ILE A 262 28.61 -22.83 -4.36
N GLU A 263 28.75 -23.59 -3.29
CA GLU A 263 30.03 -24.04 -2.77
C GLU A 263 30.80 -24.95 -3.74
N ASN A 264 30.09 -25.88 -4.40
CA ASN A 264 30.71 -26.82 -5.32
C ASN A 264 30.66 -26.36 -6.78
N ASP A 265 29.55 -25.73 -7.20
CA ASP A 265 29.31 -25.43 -8.61
C ASP A 265 29.86 -24.06 -9.03
N TYR A 266 30.03 -23.14 -8.06
CA TYR A 266 30.46 -21.75 -8.29
C TYR A 266 31.50 -21.28 -7.24
N PRO A 267 32.70 -21.91 -7.17
CA PRO A 267 33.66 -21.66 -6.10
C PRO A 267 34.10 -20.20 -5.96
N SER A 268 34.23 -19.45 -7.03
CA SER A 268 34.61 -18.04 -6.98
C SER A 268 33.49 -17.16 -6.39
N ILE A 269 32.23 -17.45 -6.67
CA ILE A 269 31.08 -16.80 -6.03
C ILE A 269 31.01 -17.16 -4.56
N TYR A 270 31.30 -18.42 -4.20
CA TYR A 270 31.37 -18.86 -2.80
C TYR A 270 32.46 -18.08 -2.04
N LEU A 271 33.65 -17.94 -2.62
CA LEU A 271 34.75 -17.17 -2.02
C LEU A 271 34.39 -15.69 -1.85
N HIS A 272 33.66 -15.10 -2.82
CA HIS A 272 33.15 -13.74 -2.68
C HIS A 272 32.18 -13.64 -1.49
N LEU A 273 31.22 -14.54 -1.38
CA LEU A 273 30.23 -14.53 -0.30
C LEU A 273 30.87 -14.84 1.06
N LEU A 274 31.95 -15.61 1.09
CA LEU A 274 32.67 -15.98 2.32
C LEU A 274 33.24 -14.76 3.06
N GLN A 275 33.58 -13.69 2.34
CA GLN A 275 34.02 -12.42 2.92
C GLN A 275 32.95 -11.75 3.81
N PHE A 276 31.67 -12.08 3.58
CA PHE A 276 30.51 -11.53 4.29
C PHE A 276 29.88 -12.55 5.24
N LYS A 277 30.49 -13.71 5.48
CA LYS A 277 29.90 -14.87 6.16
C LYS A 277 29.29 -14.50 7.52
N GLU A 278 29.99 -13.70 8.33
CA GLU A 278 29.50 -13.30 9.65
C GLU A 278 28.17 -12.56 9.57
N ASN A 279 28.05 -11.56 8.68
CA ASN A 279 26.81 -10.83 8.44
C ASN A 279 25.71 -11.72 7.83
N LEU A 280 26.09 -12.63 6.95
CA LEU A 280 25.15 -13.52 6.27
C LEU A 280 24.53 -14.59 7.18
N ILE A 281 25.26 -15.06 8.18
CA ILE A 281 24.75 -15.97 9.20
C ILE A 281 23.67 -15.30 10.06
N LEU A 282 23.84 -14.03 10.37
CA LEU A 282 22.92 -13.26 11.23
C LEU A 282 21.62 -12.85 10.54
N ARG A 283 21.50 -12.99 9.21
CA ARG A 283 20.27 -12.64 8.49
C ARG A 283 19.09 -13.49 8.95
N THR A 284 17.94 -12.85 9.09
CA THR A 284 16.64 -13.52 9.26
C THR A 284 16.07 -14.02 7.94
N ASP A 285 16.33 -13.27 6.85
CA ASP A 285 15.88 -13.59 5.49
C ASP A 285 16.97 -14.35 4.73
N LYS A 286 17.15 -15.65 5.05
CA LYS A 286 18.08 -16.56 4.37
C LYS A 286 17.42 -17.91 4.10
N GLY A 287 18.05 -18.72 3.23
CA GLY A 287 17.70 -20.11 3.01
C GLY A 287 18.35 -21.05 4.02
N ASP A 288 18.41 -22.34 3.68
CA ASP A 288 18.95 -23.40 4.53
C ASP A 288 20.43 -23.19 4.81
N LYS A 289 21.17 -22.73 3.81
CA LYS A 289 22.58 -22.40 3.96
C LYS A 289 22.79 -20.90 4.14
N TRP A 290 23.82 -20.52 4.86
CA TRP A 290 24.12 -19.12 5.18
C TRP A 290 24.30 -18.24 3.94
N TYR A 291 24.68 -18.78 2.80
CA TYR A 291 24.85 -18.07 1.53
C TYR A 291 23.61 -18.07 0.63
N ASN A 292 22.53 -18.76 1.00
CA ASN A 292 21.33 -18.73 0.19
C ASN A 292 20.58 -17.40 0.34
N LEU A 293 19.98 -16.96 -0.74
CA LEU A 293 18.88 -15.98 -0.70
C LEU A 293 17.65 -16.64 -0.07
N ARG A 294 16.72 -15.84 0.42
CA ARG A 294 15.40 -16.32 0.84
C ARG A 294 14.73 -17.09 -0.30
N ALA A 295 14.02 -18.16 0.04
CA ALA A 295 13.26 -18.90 -0.96
C ALA A 295 12.28 -18.00 -1.72
N CYS A 296 12.35 -18.06 -3.03
CA CYS A 296 11.47 -17.35 -3.93
C CYS A 296 10.92 -18.33 -4.97
N LYS A 297 9.63 -18.65 -4.87
CA LYS A 297 8.96 -19.61 -5.80
C LYS A 297 8.72 -19.02 -7.19
N TYR A 298 9.01 -17.73 -7.40
CA TYR A 298 8.69 -17.00 -8.64
C TYR A 298 9.91 -16.37 -9.31
N TYR A 299 11.11 -16.96 -9.13
CA TYR A 299 12.30 -16.48 -9.88
C TYR A 299 12.07 -16.47 -11.39
N GLY A 300 11.36 -17.48 -11.93
CA GLY A 300 11.02 -17.56 -13.35
C GLY A 300 10.18 -16.38 -13.87
N GLU A 301 9.43 -15.69 -13.00
CA GLU A 301 8.66 -14.51 -13.40
C GLU A 301 9.54 -13.31 -13.76
N PHE A 302 10.76 -13.22 -13.16
CA PHE A 302 11.74 -12.22 -13.54
C PHE A 302 12.35 -12.51 -14.91
N GLU A 303 12.37 -13.77 -15.35
CA GLU A 303 12.96 -14.24 -16.60
C GLU A 303 11.96 -14.23 -17.77
N LYS A 304 10.69 -13.84 -17.55
CA LYS A 304 9.73 -13.61 -18.63
C LYS A 304 10.24 -12.53 -19.58
N SER A 305 9.97 -12.73 -20.87
CA SER A 305 10.41 -11.82 -21.94
C SER A 305 9.83 -10.42 -21.79
N GLU A 306 8.67 -10.29 -21.17
CA GLU A 306 7.98 -9.02 -20.94
C GLU A 306 7.32 -9.01 -19.57
N LYS A 307 7.53 -7.94 -18.83
CA LYS A 307 6.85 -7.66 -17.57
C LYS A 307 6.80 -6.16 -17.29
N ILE A 308 5.76 -5.71 -16.60
CA ILE A 308 5.68 -4.33 -16.12
C ILE A 308 6.46 -4.25 -14.81
N ILE A 309 7.22 -3.17 -14.64
CA ILE A 309 8.04 -2.92 -13.44
C ILE A 309 7.77 -1.54 -12.87
N TRP A 310 7.85 -1.42 -11.54
CA TRP A 310 7.78 -0.14 -10.81
C TRP A 310 8.45 -0.20 -9.43
N GLY A 311 8.81 0.98 -8.90
CA GLY A 311 9.37 1.13 -7.55
C GLY A 311 8.28 1.27 -6.49
N LEU A 312 8.51 0.77 -5.28
CA LEU A 312 7.60 0.92 -4.13
C LEU A 312 7.36 2.40 -3.78
N THR A 313 8.44 3.19 -3.75
CA THR A 313 8.37 4.64 -3.49
C THR A 313 8.85 5.37 -4.74
N ALA A 314 8.02 6.24 -5.27
CA ALA A 314 8.28 6.98 -6.50
C ALA A 314 7.87 8.45 -6.36
N ASP A 315 8.74 9.36 -6.79
CA ASP A 315 8.47 10.79 -6.88
C ASP A 315 7.41 11.11 -7.95
N LYS A 316 7.27 10.22 -8.94
CA LYS A 316 6.31 10.33 -10.04
C LYS A 316 5.55 9.03 -10.24
N TRP A 317 4.33 9.13 -10.73
CA TRP A 317 3.54 7.99 -11.18
C TRP A 317 4.20 7.38 -12.42
N ALA A 318 4.83 6.21 -12.28
CA ALA A 318 5.70 5.67 -13.30
C ALA A 318 5.71 4.14 -13.33
N TYR A 319 5.30 3.58 -14.45
CA TYR A 319 5.40 2.17 -14.81
C TYR A 319 6.09 2.05 -16.16
N THR A 320 6.86 0.97 -16.35
CA THR A 320 7.49 0.69 -17.64
C THR A 320 7.54 -0.79 -17.95
N LEU A 321 7.78 -1.11 -19.22
CA LEU A 321 7.97 -2.49 -19.68
C LEU A 321 9.46 -2.86 -19.54
N ASP A 322 9.73 -4.00 -18.92
CA ASP A 322 11.04 -4.64 -18.96
C ASP A 322 11.03 -5.80 -19.95
N THR A 323 11.98 -5.75 -20.90
CA THR A 323 12.21 -6.78 -21.92
C THR A 323 13.60 -7.40 -21.83
N ARG A 324 14.39 -7.02 -20.80
CA ARG A 324 15.78 -7.48 -20.61
C ARG A 324 15.94 -8.39 -19.39
N GLN A 325 14.84 -8.92 -18.86
CA GLN A 325 14.84 -9.89 -17.77
C GLN A 325 15.55 -9.39 -16.51
N HIS A 326 15.39 -8.10 -16.16
CA HIS A 326 15.96 -7.56 -14.94
C HIS A 326 15.29 -8.17 -13.69
N TYR A 327 16.12 -8.46 -12.71
CA TYR A 327 15.70 -8.69 -11.33
C TYR A 327 15.56 -7.35 -10.61
N LEU A 328 14.67 -7.29 -9.63
CA LEU A 328 14.40 -6.08 -8.86
C LEU A 328 14.63 -6.35 -7.37
N PRO A 329 15.05 -5.35 -6.58
CA PRO A 329 15.14 -5.46 -5.13
C PRO A 329 13.74 -5.43 -4.48
N SER A 330 13.67 -5.82 -3.22
CA SER A 330 12.42 -5.94 -2.45
C SER A 330 11.60 -4.66 -2.29
N ASN A 331 12.15 -3.50 -2.67
CA ASN A 331 11.45 -2.22 -2.73
C ASN A 331 10.94 -1.88 -4.14
N ALA A 332 10.78 -2.87 -5.00
CA ALA A 332 10.19 -2.76 -6.33
C ALA A 332 9.32 -3.98 -6.62
N TYR A 333 8.52 -3.90 -7.68
CA TYR A 333 7.55 -4.93 -8.06
C TYR A 333 7.59 -5.21 -9.55
N ILE A 334 7.14 -6.40 -9.91
CA ILE A 334 6.85 -6.82 -11.28
C ILE A 334 5.39 -7.23 -11.40
N LEU A 335 4.81 -7.02 -12.57
CA LEU A 335 3.51 -7.54 -12.99
C LEU A 335 3.68 -8.33 -14.27
N THR A 336 3.12 -9.53 -14.30
CA THR A 336 3.04 -10.41 -15.47
C THR A 336 1.59 -10.68 -15.84
N SER A 337 1.34 -10.97 -17.12
CA SER A 337 0.00 -11.27 -17.63
C SER A 337 0.08 -12.41 -18.65
N GLU A 338 -0.85 -13.37 -18.52
CA GLU A 338 -0.99 -14.51 -19.43
C GLU A 338 -2.22 -14.40 -20.35
N THR A 339 -3.19 -13.58 -19.98
CA THR A 339 -4.51 -13.52 -20.65
C THR A 339 -4.76 -12.21 -21.38
N ILE A 340 -4.20 -11.11 -20.87
CA ILE A 340 -4.39 -9.76 -21.40
C ILE A 340 -3.05 -9.22 -21.90
N PRO A 341 -3.01 -8.53 -23.06
CA PRO A 341 -1.77 -7.94 -23.55
C PRO A 341 -1.11 -7.05 -22.50
N ILE A 342 0.14 -7.32 -22.16
CA ILE A 342 0.87 -6.61 -21.10
C ILE A 342 0.97 -5.10 -21.37
N ARG A 343 1.11 -4.72 -22.67
CA ARG A 343 1.14 -3.31 -23.09
C ARG A 343 -0.18 -2.59 -22.85
N PHE A 344 -1.31 -3.30 -23.00
CA PHE A 344 -2.62 -2.75 -22.65
C PHE A 344 -2.68 -2.40 -21.15
N ILE A 345 -2.27 -3.34 -20.28
CA ILE A 345 -2.22 -3.10 -18.84
C ILE A 345 -1.28 -1.94 -18.51
N LEU A 346 -0.12 -1.86 -19.17
CA LEU A 346 0.83 -0.77 -18.99
C LEU A 346 0.23 0.60 -19.36
N GLY A 347 -0.55 0.65 -20.44
CA GLY A 347 -1.28 1.85 -20.86
C GLY A 347 -2.24 2.32 -19.77
N LEU A 348 -3.07 1.41 -19.27
CA LEU A 348 -4.02 1.73 -18.18
C LEU A 348 -3.30 2.18 -16.91
N LEU A 349 -2.26 1.47 -16.46
CA LEU A 349 -1.49 1.85 -15.28
C LEU A 349 -0.84 3.23 -15.39
N ASN A 350 -0.41 3.63 -16.58
CA ASN A 350 0.16 4.95 -16.83
C ASN A 350 -0.87 6.05 -17.14
N SER A 351 -2.18 5.72 -17.22
CA SER A 351 -3.24 6.69 -17.51
C SER A 351 -3.43 7.72 -16.40
N LYS A 352 -3.93 8.89 -16.77
CA LYS A 352 -4.34 9.93 -15.83
C LYS A 352 -5.48 9.46 -14.95
N LEU A 353 -6.41 8.65 -15.51
CA LEU A 353 -7.56 8.13 -14.78
C LEU A 353 -7.14 7.28 -13.59
N LEU A 354 -6.26 6.28 -13.78
CA LEU A 354 -5.81 5.43 -12.69
C LEU A 354 -4.91 6.17 -11.70
N ARG A 355 -4.09 7.11 -12.16
CA ARG A 355 -3.36 8.03 -11.26
C ARG A 355 -4.31 8.87 -10.40
N TYR A 356 -5.37 9.41 -10.98
CA TYR A 356 -6.40 10.18 -10.26
C TYR A 356 -7.12 9.27 -9.25
N TYR A 357 -7.55 8.09 -9.69
CA TYR A 357 -8.21 7.12 -8.81
C TYR A 357 -7.31 6.67 -7.64
N PHE A 358 -6.00 6.53 -7.88
CA PHE A 358 -5.04 6.24 -6.81
C PHE A 358 -5.08 7.28 -5.69
N GLY A 359 -5.41 8.53 -5.99
CA GLY A 359 -5.60 9.58 -4.98
C GLY A 359 -6.68 9.24 -3.94
N PHE A 360 -7.63 8.37 -4.26
CA PHE A 360 -8.67 7.91 -3.32
C PHE A 360 -8.24 6.77 -2.42
N ILE A 361 -7.32 5.91 -2.87
CA ILE A 361 -6.97 4.66 -2.17
C ILE A 361 -5.50 4.58 -1.77
N GLY A 362 -4.66 5.40 -2.37
CA GLY A 362 -3.21 5.34 -2.22
C GLY A 362 -2.71 6.13 -1.02
N VAL A 363 -1.46 5.85 -0.67
CA VAL A 363 -0.73 6.56 0.38
C VAL A 363 0.40 7.34 -0.27
N MET A 364 0.53 8.60 0.11
CA MET A 364 1.67 9.44 -0.24
C MET A 364 2.55 9.66 0.99
N THR A 365 3.86 9.77 0.77
CA THR A 365 4.79 10.15 1.85
C THR A 365 4.60 11.64 2.21
N ALA A 366 5.12 12.05 3.36
CA ALA A 366 5.09 13.46 3.76
C ALA A 366 5.76 14.41 2.73
N GLY A 367 6.71 13.90 1.92
CA GLY A 367 7.34 14.62 0.81
C GLY A 367 6.58 14.58 -0.51
N GLY A 368 5.35 14.03 -0.54
CA GLY A 368 4.52 13.95 -1.75
C GLY A 368 4.86 12.82 -2.72
N ALA A 369 5.76 11.89 -2.35
CA ALA A 369 6.04 10.71 -3.17
C ALA A 369 4.95 9.65 -3.02
N TYR A 370 4.67 8.93 -4.11
CA TYR A 370 3.73 7.81 -4.13
C TYR A 370 4.30 6.59 -3.41
N THR A 371 3.45 5.92 -2.63
CA THR A 371 3.76 4.60 -2.07
C THR A 371 2.99 3.53 -2.85
N LEU A 372 3.61 3.00 -3.91
CA LEU A 372 2.99 2.09 -4.89
C LEU A 372 3.10 0.62 -4.43
N LYS A 373 2.45 0.28 -3.31
CA LYS A 373 2.41 -1.10 -2.79
C LYS A 373 1.62 -2.01 -3.72
N ALA A 374 2.01 -3.29 -3.81
CA ALA A 374 1.27 -4.29 -4.56
C ALA A 374 -0.23 -4.29 -4.21
N SER A 375 -0.57 -4.32 -2.92
CA SER A 375 -1.98 -4.34 -2.46
C SER A 375 -2.81 -3.16 -2.95
N THR A 376 -2.21 -1.96 -3.06
CA THR A 376 -2.90 -0.77 -3.57
C THR A 376 -3.05 -0.83 -5.10
N ILE A 377 -2.01 -1.29 -5.81
CA ILE A 377 -2.07 -1.45 -7.28
C ILE A 377 -3.04 -2.57 -7.66
N GLU A 378 -3.08 -3.66 -6.91
CA GLU A 378 -4.04 -4.76 -7.05
C GLU A 378 -5.51 -4.32 -6.88
N ALA A 379 -5.75 -3.23 -6.13
CA ALA A 379 -7.08 -2.68 -5.91
C ALA A 379 -7.55 -1.71 -7.02
N LEU A 380 -6.68 -1.33 -7.97
CA LEU A 380 -7.05 -0.43 -9.06
C LEU A 380 -8.14 -1.04 -9.95
N PRO A 381 -9.22 -0.32 -10.27
CA PRO A 381 -10.28 -0.79 -11.15
C PRO A 381 -9.79 -0.81 -12.61
N ILE A 382 -9.92 -1.95 -13.27
CA ILE A 382 -9.45 -2.16 -14.64
C ILE A 382 -10.64 -2.35 -15.59
N ALA A 383 -10.74 -1.46 -16.55
CA ALA A 383 -11.66 -1.59 -17.68
C ALA A 383 -11.04 -2.54 -18.73
N ILE A 384 -11.46 -3.80 -18.74
CA ILE A 384 -10.84 -4.80 -19.62
C ILE A 384 -11.13 -4.51 -21.11
N GLY A 385 -12.28 -3.93 -21.42
CA GLY A 385 -12.67 -3.61 -22.79
C GLY A 385 -12.78 -4.82 -23.72
N THR A 386 -13.04 -4.57 -25.00
CA THR A 386 -13.05 -5.59 -26.05
C THR A 386 -11.64 -5.94 -26.52
N LYS A 387 -11.47 -7.10 -27.15
CA LYS A 387 -10.17 -7.50 -27.75
C LYS A 387 -9.64 -6.47 -28.75
N LYS A 388 -10.54 -5.77 -29.47
CA LYS A 388 -10.18 -4.70 -30.41
C LYS A 388 -9.58 -3.52 -29.65
N GLN A 389 -10.26 -3.03 -28.61
CA GLN A 389 -9.77 -1.92 -27.78
C GLN A 389 -8.45 -2.26 -27.09
N GLN A 390 -8.30 -3.48 -26.59
CA GLN A 390 -7.02 -3.93 -26.01
C GLN A 390 -5.86 -3.83 -27.01
N LYS A 391 -6.09 -4.27 -28.26
CA LYS A 391 -5.08 -4.18 -29.33
C LYS A 391 -4.76 -2.74 -29.71
N GLU A 392 -5.78 -1.88 -29.82
CA GLU A 392 -5.59 -0.46 -30.17
C GLU A 392 -4.76 0.27 -29.11
N ILE A 393 -5.07 0.11 -27.83
CA ILE A 393 -4.28 0.69 -26.75
C ILE A 393 -2.87 0.09 -26.70
N ALA A 394 -2.73 -1.23 -26.84
CA ALA A 394 -1.43 -1.89 -26.84
C ALA A 394 -0.52 -1.36 -27.97
N LEU A 395 -1.08 -1.08 -29.15
CA LEU A 395 -0.33 -0.50 -30.28
C LEU A 395 0.14 0.94 -29.98
N LYS A 396 -0.72 1.76 -29.36
CA LYS A 396 -0.34 3.11 -28.95
C LYS A 396 0.80 3.08 -27.91
N VAL A 397 0.71 2.17 -26.94
CA VAL A 397 1.79 1.95 -25.95
C VAL A 397 3.08 1.49 -26.62
N GLU A 398 3.00 0.58 -27.60
CA GLU A 398 4.15 0.15 -28.41
C GLU A 398 4.86 1.35 -29.07
N ASN A 399 4.08 2.25 -29.69
CA ASN A 399 4.62 3.46 -30.34
C ASN A 399 5.34 4.36 -29.33
N ILE A 400 4.77 4.54 -28.11
CA ILE A 400 5.41 5.29 -27.02
C ILE A 400 6.72 4.63 -26.60
N LEU A 401 6.73 3.32 -26.38
CA LEU A 401 7.93 2.58 -25.98
C LEU A 401 9.03 2.67 -27.02
N ASN A 402 8.68 2.52 -28.29
CA ASN A 402 9.62 2.65 -29.41
C ASN A 402 10.19 4.07 -29.54
N ALA A 403 9.38 5.10 -29.33
CA ALA A 403 9.84 6.48 -29.32
C ALA A 403 10.82 6.73 -28.15
N LYS A 404 10.47 6.28 -26.94
CA LYS A 404 11.32 6.38 -25.74
C LYS A 404 12.60 5.56 -25.84
N ALA A 405 12.60 4.43 -26.53
CA ALA A 405 13.79 3.64 -26.78
C ALA A 405 14.81 4.38 -27.67
N LYS A 406 14.33 5.16 -28.65
CA LYS A 406 15.17 5.99 -29.51
C LYS A 406 15.69 7.25 -28.79
N ASN A 407 14.83 7.91 -28.04
CA ASN A 407 15.17 9.10 -27.27
C ASN A 407 14.31 9.16 -25.98
N LYS A 408 14.93 8.94 -24.83
CA LYS A 408 14.26 8.95 -23.53
C LYS A 408 13.56 10.29 -23.21
N GLN A 409 14.01 11.39 -23.80
CA GLN A 409 13.47 12.74 -23.55
C GLN A 409 12.38 13.16 -24.55
N ILE A 410 12.07 12.33 -25.56
CA ILE A 410 11.05 12.66 -26.56
C ILE A 410 9.69 12.92 -25.87
N ASP A 411 8.98 13.95 -26.31
CA ASP A 411 7.62 14.21 -25.85
C ASP A 411 6.66 13.19 -26.48
N VAL A 412 5.89 12.53 -25.63
CA VAL A 412 4.88 11.53 -26.00
C VAL A 412 3.49 11.90 -25.50
N SER A 413 3.30 13.14 -25.06
CA SER A 413 2.06 13.63 -24.45
C SER A 413 0.83 13.45 -25.34
N LEU A 414 0.98 13.63 -26.66
CA LEU A 414 -0.10 13.38 -27.63
C LEU A 414 -0.53 11.90 -27.62
N ASN A 415 0.43 10.97 -27.67
CA ASN A 415 0.15 9.55 -27.61
C ASN A 415 -0.48 9.13 -26.26
N GLU A 416 -0.02 9.74 -25.16
CA GLU A 416 -0.60 9.53 -23.84
C GLU A 416 -2.05 10.00 -23.77
N HIS A 417 -2.36 11.16 -24.36
CA HIS A 417 -3.73 11.68 -24.40
C HIS A 417 -4.70 10.78 -25.17
N GLU A 418 -4.18 10.05 -26.15
CA GLU A 418 -5.00 9.08 -26.89
C GLU A 418 -5.27 7.78 -26.13
N ILE A 419 -4.54 7.50 -25.04
CA ILE A 419 -4.75 6.36 -24.14
C ILE A 419 -5.72 6.73 -23.03
N ASP A 420 -5.63 7.99 -22.54
CA ASP A 420 -6.51 8.57 -21.53
C ASP A 420 -7.93 8.78 -22.02
#